data_012f9511b6eec9b6f17fcd35d87bd687
#
_entry.id   012f9511b6eec9b6f17fcd35d87bd687
#
_cell.length_a   1.000
_cell.length_b   1.000
_cell.length_c   1.000
_cell.angle_alpha   90.00
_cell.angle_beta   90.00
_cell.angle_gamma   90.00
#
_symmetry.space_group_name_H-M   'P 1'
#
loop_
_entity.id
_entity.type
_entity.pdbx_description
1 polymer ?
#
loop_
_entity_poly.entity_id
_entity_poly.type
_entity_poly.pdbx_seq_one_letter_code
_entity_poly.pdbx_strand_id
1 'polypeptide(L)'
;TGNGYSEAWAQGFIGKFESGFTQGTLGFGLDAFAMYGLKLDSGTGRSGGKGSFGVLPVDSNNHPEDNYSKVGGAAKLRVLDTVIKAGDVFPLTPVVAYGDSRVLPESFRGVTLQNTSLEGLTLQGGRLSGMSQPNESGMNKGFATFYAGPVDSPWIGYFGGDYTVNKHLSLSLYSSRLKDAWDQYYVGSTASYPLTDDVSLFGDVNYYKAVDEGKKRLGTFDNNIWSARLGVKVGAHSVAVSHQRNNGDDDGESRRLWRASGAPGEIRRFLGPDDLARATMSKFGVRLGEITLSFTKRSP
;
A
#
# COMPACT_ATOMS: atom_id res chain seq x y z
N THR A 1 33.95 4.41 -1.89
CA THR A 1 33.95 3.41 -0.80
C THR A 1 32.68 3.63 0.00
N GLY A 2 31.59 2.90 -0.34
CA GLY A 2 30.36 2.97 0.43
C GLY A 2 30.57 2.38 1.82
N ASN A 3 29.97 2.99 2.85
CA ASN A 3 29.93 2.38 4.18
C ASN A 3 29.20 1.03 4.05
N GLY A 4 29.78 -0.02 4.61
CA GLY A 4 29.27 -1.38 4.50
C GLY A 4 27.95 -1.64 5.22
N TYR A 5 27.28 -0.60 5.73
CA TYR A 5 25.99 -0.67 6.42
C TYR A 5 25.16 0.60 6.23
N SER A 6 23.87 0.46 6.37
CA SER A 6 22.91 1.57 6.38
C SER A 6 22.32 1.73 7.78
N GLU A 7 22.28 2.95 8.28
CA GLU A 7 21.81 3.28 9.61
C GLU A 7 21.03 4.60 9.57
N ALA A 8 19.85 4.62 10.15
CA ALA A 8 19.09 5.83 10.36
C ALA A 8 18.22 5.65 11.61
N TRP A 9 18.36 6.56 12.56
CA TRP A 9 17.54 6.62 13.76
C TRP A 9 16.74 7.93 13.76
N ALA A 10 15.43 7.80 13.74
CA ALA A 10 14.52 8.93 13.63
C ALA A 10 13.24 8.69 14.43
N GLN A 11 12.60 9.78 14.85
CA GLN A 11 11.32 9.78 15.54
C GLN A 11 10.29 10.56 14.72
N GLY A 12 9.08 10.01 14.58
CA GLY A 12 7.94 10.66 13.93
C GLY A 12 6.84 11.05 14.91
N PHE A 13 6.23 12.20 14.68
CA PHE A 13 5.02 12.66 15.35
C PHE A 13 3.95 12.87 14.29
N ILE A 14 2.75 12.30 14.52
CA ILE A 14 1.64 12.33 13.58
C ILE A 14 0.40 12.80 14.31
N GLY A 15 -0.08 14.00 13.95
CA GLY A 15 -1.37 14.53 14.36
C GLY A 15 -2.36 14.43 13.21
N LYS A 16 -3.54 13.85 13.46
CA LYS A 16 -4.65 13.79 12.49
C LYS A 16 -5.91 14.36 13.15
N PHE A 17 -6.63 15.16 12.38
CA PHE A 17 -7.94 15.67 12.74
C PHE A 17 -8.94 15.24 11.68
N GLU A 18 -10.01 14.59 12.10
CA GLU A 18 -11.12 14.18 11.24
C GLU A 18 -12.41 14.73 11.85
N SER A 19 -13.01 15.72 11.19
CA SER A 19 -14.30 16.24 11.65
C SER A 19 -15.42 15.21 11.42
N GLY A 20 -16.51 15.35 12.16
CA GLY A 20 -17.80 14.79 11.74
C GLY A 20 -18.30 15.46 10.45
N PHE A 21 -19.55 15.14 10.09
CA PHE A 21 -20.27 15.82 9.02
C PHE A 21 -21.35 16.74 9.61
N THR A 22 -21.62 17.86 8.94
CA THR A 22 -22.80 18.68 9.24
C THR A 22 -24.08 17.85 9.09
N GLN A 23 -25.11 18.23 9.84
CA GLN A 23 -26.43 17.59 9.76
C GLN A 23 -27.13 17.93 8.45
N GLY A 24 -27.99 17.05 7.97
CA GLY A 24 -28.78 17.22 6.76
C GLY A 24 -28.47 16.16 5.70
N THR A 25 -29.19 16.24 4.56
CA THR A 25 -29.02 15.34 3.41
C THR A 25 -27.65 15.47 2.78
N LEU A 26 -27.08 16.69 2.83
CA LEU A 26 -25.71 16.98 2.43
C LEU A 26 -24.91 17.26 3.69
N GLY A 27 -23.91 16.42 3.97
CA GLY A 27 -23.01 16.60 5.09
C GLY A 27 -21.64 17.09 4.63
N PHE A 28 -21.15 18.18 5.21
CA PHE A 28 -19.81 18.70 4.95
C PHE A 28 -18.89 18.41 6.12
N GLY A 29 -17.64 18.16 5.84
CA GLY A 29 -16.61 17.94 6.84
C GLY A 29 -15.22 18.26 6.31
N LEU A 30 -14.24 18.19 7.18
CA LEU A 30 -12.84 18.49 6.91
C LEU A 30 -11.95 17.47 7.60
N ASP A 31 -10.96 16.97 6.91
CA ASP A 31 -9.84 16.22 7.46
C ASP A 31 -8.58 17.07 7.36
N ALA A 32 -7.73 17.02 8.35
CA ALA A 32 -6.43 17.70 8.35
C ALA A 32 -5.38 16.84 9.03
N PHE A 33 -4.12 17.02 8.66
CA PHE A 33 -3.00 16.39 9.36
C PHE A 33 -1.78 17.31 9.40
N ALA A 34 -0.98 17.11 10.45
CA ALA A 34 0.35 17.65 10.58
C ALA A 34 1.29 16.56 11.07
N MET A 35 2.41 16.40 10.42
CA MET A 35 3.39 15.37 10.73
C MET A 35 4.77 15.96 10.79
N TYR A 36 5.60 15.48 11.70
CA TYR A 36 6.95 15.95 11.91
C TYR A 36 7.90 14.78 12.14
N GLY A 37 8.97 14.71 11.38
CA GLY A 37 10.05 13.73 11.50
C GLY A 37 11.31 14.40 12.02
N LEU A 38 11.93 13.83 13.03
CA LEU A 38 13.15 14.31 13.66
C LEU A 38 14.24 13.24 13.55
N LYS A 39 15.41 13.63 13.06
CA LYS A 39 16.62 12.80 13.11
C LYS A 39 17.14 12.75 14.53
N LEU A 40 17.35 11.55 15.04
CA LEU A 40 17.99 11.30 16.33
C LEU A 40 19.47 10.99 16.14
N ASP A 41 19.79 10.12 15.18
CA ASP A 41 21.15 9.82 14.75
C ASP A 41 21.17 9.29 13.32
N SER A 42 22.03 9.85 12.49
CA SER A 42 22.40 9.36 11.17
C SER A 42 23.56 10.16 10.59
N GLY A 43 24.48 9.49 9.92
CA GLY A 43 25.63 10.12 9.26
C GLY A 43 25.50 10.21 7.75
N THR A 44 26.40 10.96 7.13
CA THR A 44 26.52 11.09 5.67
C THR A 44 26.64 9.73 5.01
N GLY A 45 25.81 9.49 3.97
CA GLY A 45 25.79 8.24 3.20
C GLY A 45 25.23 7.04 3.94
N ARG A 46 24.67 7.21 5.14
CA ARG A 46 24.08 6.11 5.93
C ARG A 46 22.56 5.98 5.71
N SER A 47 21.85 7.06 5.42
CA SER A 47 20.38 7.10 5.29
C SER A 47 19.85 6.70 3.92
N GLY A 48 20.67 6.22 3.01
CA GLY A 48 20.34 6.03 1.60
C GLY A 48 20.65 7.26 0.76
N GLY A 49 20.48 7.16 -0.57
CA GLY A 49 20.72 8.25 -1.50
C GLY A 49 19.48 9.09 -1.81
N LYS A 50 19.67 10.21 -2.49
CA LYS A 50 18.60 11.07 -2.99
C LYS A 50 17.64 10.26 -3.89
N GLY A 51 16.33 10.43 -3.67
CA GLY A 51 15.29 9.72 -4.42
C GLY A 51 15.08 8.27 -3.98
N SER A 52 15.80 7.79 -2.95
CA SER A 52 15.53 6.50 -2.33
C SER A 52 14.41 6.63 -1.31
N PHE A 53 13.64 5.55 -1.11
CA PHE A 53 12.66 5.44 -0.01
C PHE A 53 13.37 5.26 1.33
N GLY A 54 14.27 6.18 1.67
CA GLY A 54 14.99 6.21 2.94
C GLY A 54 14.10 6.52 4.13
N VAL A 55 14.68 6.48 5.32
CA VAL A 55 14.01 6.84 6.58
C VAL A 55 13.89 8.36 6.70
N LEU A 56 14.92 9.09 6.28
CA LEU A 56 15.02 10.54 6.32
C LEU A 56 15.17 11.11 4.90
N PRO A 57 14.72 12.34 4.66
CA PRO A 57 15.13 13.10 3.49
C PRO A 57 16.64 13.27 3.47
N VAL A 58 17.22 13.42 2.29
CA VAL A 58 18.64 13.74 2.13
C VAL A 58 18.81 14.90 1.15
N ASP A 59 19.80 15.74 1.41
CA ASP A 59 20.19 16.84 0.54
C ASP A 59 20.92 16.35 -0.74
N SER A 60 21.38 17.28 -1.57
CA SER A 60 22.12 16.97 -2.80
C SER A 60 23.48 16.27 -2.55
N ASN A 61 24.01 16.37 -1.34
CA ASN A 61 25.29 15.79 -0.91
C ASN A 61 25.11 14.48 -0.12
N ASN A 62 23.89 13.91 -0.11
CA ASN A 62 23.53 12.74 0.70
C ASN A 62 23.66 12.95 2.22
N HIS A 63 23.55 14.18 2.70
CA HIS A 63 23.42 14.44 4.12
C HIS A 63 21.96 14.26 4.53
N PRO A 64 21.66 13.46 5.57
CA PRO A 64 20.33 13.35 6.12
C PRO A 64 19.88 14.67 6.73
N GLU A 65 18.70 15.12 6.37
CA GLU A 65 18.07 16.30 6.97
C GLU A 65 17.82 16.09 8.47
N ASP A 66 17.98 17.13 9.27
CA ASP A 66 17.79 17.07 10.72
C ASP A 66 16.31 16.89 11.09
N ASN A 67 15.43 17.44 10.28
CA ASN A 67 13.99 17.31 10.44
C ASN A 67 13.26 17.55 9.13
N TYR A 68 12.00 17.11 9.09
CA TYR A 68 11.10 17.40 7.97
C TYR A 68 9.65 17.32 8.44
N SER A 69 8.74 17.95 7.70
CA SER A 69 7.34 17.98 8.08
C SER A 69 6.43 17.85 6.88
N LYS A 70 5.21 17.38 7.14
CA LYS A 70 4.12 17.30 6.17
C LYS A 70 2.88 17.92 6.79
N VAL A 71 2.18 18.76 6.04
CA VAL A 71 0.89 19.31 6.41
C VAL A 71 -0.05 19.15 5.23
N GLY A 72 -1.27 18.76 5.50
CA GLY A 72 -2.28 18.60 4.45
C GLY A 72 -3.68 18.45 5.01
N GLY A 73 -4.64 18.37 4.10
CA GLY A 73 -6.03 18.16 4.46
C GLY A 73 -6.91 17.93 3.25
N ALA A 74 -8.14 17.51 3.52
CA ALA A 74 -9.15 17.24 2.51
C ALA A 74 -10.51 17.77 2.97
N ALA A 75 -11.22 18.44 2.07
CA ALA A 75 -12.65 18.68 2.23
C ALA A 75 -13.40 17.36 1.97
N LYS A 76 -14.47 17.13 2.72
CA LYS A 76 -15.31 15.94 2.53
C LYS A 76 -16.78 16.30 2.45
N LEU A 77 -17.46 15.63 1.54
CA LEU A 77 -18.89 15.74 1.30
C LEU A 77 -19.51 14.36 1.47
N ARG A 78 -20.58 14.28 2.26
CA ARG A 78 -21.43 13.11 2.36
C ARG A 78 -22.78 13.39 1.71
N VAL A 79 -23.18 12.49 0.82
CA VAL A 79 -24.52 12.48 0.22
C VAL A 79 -25.09 11.08 0.41
N LEU A 80 -26.08 10.93 1.29
CA LEU A 80 -26.58 9.61 1.71
C LEU A 80 -25.40 8.73 2.19
N ASP A 81 -25.23 7.57 1.56
CA ASP A 81 -24.17 6.58 1.86
C ASP A 81 -22.90 6.77 1.02
N THR A 82 -22.78 7.92 0.36
CA THR A 82 -21.61 8.26 -0.46
C THR A 82 -20.78 9.34 0.21
N VAL A 83 -19.49 9.07 0.40
CA VAL A 83 -18.51 10.04 0.88
C VAL A 83 -17.52 10.35 -0.22
N ILE A 84 -17.36 11.64 -0.53
CA ILE A 84 -16.34 12.16 -1.45
C ILE A 84 -15.34 12.96 -0.63
N LYS A 85 -14.04 12.74 -0.86
CA LYS A 85 -12.96 13.54 -0.29
C LYS A 85 -12.14 14.17 -1.40
N ALA A 86 -11.81 15.46 -1.25
CA ALA A 86 -10.99 16.21 -2.20
C ALA A 86 -9.87 16.96 -1.44
N GLY A 87 -8.63 16.70 -1.79
CA GLY A 87 -7.44 17.23 -1.12
C GLY A 87 -6.36 16.18 -0.92
N ASP A 88 -5.71 16.21 0.22
CA ASP A 88 -4.66 15.25 0.59
C ASP A 88 -5.30 14.08 1.34
N VAL A 89 -5.18 12.88 0.76
CA VAL A 89 -5.89 11.66 1.16
C VAL A 89 -4.94 10.50 1.35
N PHE A 90 -5.41 9.47 2.06
CA PHE A 90 -4.69 8.23 2.34
C PHE A 90 -5.48 7.04 1.79
N PRO A 91 -5.43 6.77 0.48
CA PRO A 91 -6.15 5.63 -0.10
C PRO A 91 -5.60 4.31 0.45
N LEU A 92 -6.48 3.36 0.66
CA LEU A 92 -6.13 2.03 1.15
C LEU A 92 -6.96 0.98 0.44
N THR A 93 -6.59 0.70 -0.81
CA THR A 93 -7.23 -0.31 -1.65
C THR A 93 -6.17 -1.32 -2.14
N PRO A 94 -6.58 -2.47 -2.67
CA PRO A 94 -5.65 -3.45 -3.24
C PRO A 94 -4.72 -2.92 -4.34
N VAL A 95 -5.16 -1.94 -5.09
CA VAL A 95 -4.44 -1.44 -6.27
C VAL A 95 -3.81 -0.05 -6.07
N VAL A 96 -4.27 0.71 -5.06
CA VAL A 96 -3.67 1.99 -4.65
C VAL A 96 -3.73 2.11 -3.15
N ALA A 97 -2.57 2.07 -2.51
CA ALA A 97 -2.45 2.17 -1.07
C ALA A 97 -1.30 3.11 -0.69
N TYR A 98 -1.50 3.90 0.38
CA TYR A 98 -0.41 4.66 0.95
C TYR A 98 0.52 3.75 1.77
N GLY A 99 1.82 4.02 1.73
CA GLY A 99 2.82 3.36 2.56
C GLY A 99 2.99 4.06 3.91
N ASP A 100 3.06 3.27 5.00
CA ASP A 100 3.26 3.76 6.37
C ASP A 100 4.43 3.08 7.10
N SER A 101 5.30 2.41 6.34
CA SER A 101 6.43 1.63 6.88
C SER A 101 7.68 2.45 7.20
N ARG A 102 7.58 3.76 7.13
CA ARG A 102 8.67 4.70 7.43
C ARG A 102 8.24 5.64 8.55
N VAL A 103 9.08 6.63 8.86
CA VAL A 103 8.84 7.60 9.95
C VAL A 103 7.53 8.35 9.76
N LEU A 104 7.28 8.84 8.55
CA LEU A 104 6.02 9.47 8.18
C LEU A 104 5.37 8.70 7.02
N PRO A 105 4.03 8.55 7.02
CA PRO A 105 3.31 7.89 5.94
C PRO A 105 3.34 8.68 4.63
N GLU A 106 3.12 7.98 3.54
CA GLU A 106 2.80 8.57 2.24
C GLU A 106 1.44 9.26 2.30
N SER A 107 1.24 10.26 1.44
CA SER A 107 -0.06 10.86 1.19
C SER A 107 -0.22 11.16 -0.29
N PHE A 108 -1.47 11.22 -0.74
CA PHE A 108 -1.81 11.48 -2.14
C PHE A 108 -2.71 12.69 -2.24
N ARG A 109 -2.59 13.45 -3.33
CA ARG A 109 -3.49 14.55 -3.64
C ARG A 109 -4.46 14.17 -4.74
N GLY A 110 -5.74 14.40 -4.53
CA GLY A 110 -6.77 14.14 -5.53
C GLY A 110 -8.17 14.09 -4.96
N VAL A 111 -9.01 13.32 -5.64
CA VAL A 111 -10.41 13.09 -5.24
C VAL A 111 -10.62 11.59 -5.07
N THR A 112 -11.27 11.21 -3.97
CA THR A 112 -11.69 9.83 -3.69
C THR A 112 -13.17 9.77 -3.40
N LEU A 113 -13.77 8.62 -3.67
CA LEU A 113 -15.17 8.32 -3.42
C LEU A 113 -15.27 6.97 -2.73
N GLN A 114 -16.17 6.88 -1.75
CA GLN A 114 -16.61 5.64 -1.15
C GLN A 114 -18.14 5.61 -1.09
N ASN A 115 -18.74 4.50 -1.47
CA ASN A 115 -20.18 4.28 -1.39
C ASN A 115 -20.49 2.96 -0.68
N THR A 116 -21.47 2.99 0.21
CA THR A 116 -21.94 1.84 1.00
C THR A 116 -23.46 1.66 0.94
N SER A 117 -24.10 2.17 -0.13
CA SER A 117 -25.56 2.12 -0.30
C SER A 117 -26.14 0.71 -0.44
N LEU A 118 -25.33 -0.24 -0.91
CA LEU A 118 -25.73 -1.63 -1.06
C LEU A 118 -25.21 -2.46 0.10
N GLU A 119 -26.10 -3.20 0.74
CA GLU A 119 -25.74 -4.06 1.86
C GLU A 119 -24.62 -5.05 1.48
N GLY A 120 -23.63 -5.13 2.32
CA GLY A 120 -22.47 -5.99 2.10
C GLY A 120 -21.48 -5.48 1.04
N LEU A 121 -21.77 -4.42 0.28
CA LEU A 121 -20.90 -3.89 -0.76
C LEU A 121 -20.34 -2.52 -0.39
N THR A 122 -19.02 -2.42 -0.38
CA THR A 122 -18.29 -1.15 -0.31
C THR A 122 -17.63 -0.88 -1.65
N LEU A 123 -18.09 0.14 -2.36
CA LEU A 123 -17.44 0.63 -3.58
C LEU A 123 -16.47 1.74 -3.25
N GLN A 124 -15.30 1.73 -3.88
CA GLN A 124 -14.27 2.74 -3.73
C GLN A 124 -13.70 3.14 -5.09
N GLY A 125 -13.38 4.41 -5.23
CA GLY A 125 -12.73 4.92 -6.43
C GLY A 125 -12.04 6.24 -6.18
N GLY A 126 -11.18 6.64 -7.10
CA GLY A 126 -10.50 7.91 -6.99
C GLY A 126 -9.63 8.23 -8.21
N ARG A 127 -9.26 9.51 -8.28
CA ARG A 127 -8.26 10.02 -9.20
C ARG A 127 -7.30 10.92 -8.44
N LEU A 128 -6.04 10.54 -8.44
CA LEU A 128 -4.97 11.19 -7.70
C LEU A 128 -3.99 11.82 -8.71
N SER A 129 -3.49 13.00 -8.42
CA SER A 129 -2.65 13.80 -9.32
C SER A 129 -1.29 14.15 -8.71
N GLY A 130 -1.00 13.68 -7.52
CA GLY A 130 0.27 13.90 -6.84
C GLY A 130 0.44 12.97 -5.66
N MET A 131 1.68 12.86 -5.21
CA MET A 131 2.10 12.00 -4.11
C MET A 131 3.17 12.70 -3.28
N SER A 132 3.12 12.54 -1.97
CA SER A 132 4.20 12.87 -1.05
C SER A 132 4.79 11.57 -0.51
N GLN A 133 6.05 11.31 -0.84
CA GLN A 133 6.76 10.11 -0.39
C GLN A 133 7.03 10.16 1.13
N PRO A 134 7.38 9.02 1.77
CA PRO A 134 7.59 8.97 3.22
C PRO A 134 8.66 9.93 3.72
N ASN A 135 9.70 10.15 2.93
CA ASN A 135 10.86 10.99 3.24
C ASN A 135 10.87 12.31 2.45
N GLU A 136 9.71 12.93 2.29
CA GLU A 136 9.55 14.22 1.62
C GLU A 136 8.64 15.14 2.43
N SER A 137 8.88 16.46 2.34
CA SER A 137 8.05 17.48 2.98
C SER A 137 6.94 18.00 2.09
N GLY A 138 7.01 17.77 0.79
CA GLY A 138 6.11 18.37 -0.20
C GLY A 138 5.26 17.36 -0.94
N MET A 139 4.23 17.88 -1.60
CA MET A 139 3.41 17.14 -2.55
C MET A 139 4.03 17.31 -3.94
N ASN A 140 4.48 16.21 -4.54
CA ASN A 140 5.08 16.22 -5.86
C ASN A 140 4.04 15.99 -6.95
N LYS A 141 4.30 16.52 -8.14
CA LYS A 141 3.61 16.11 -9.36
C LYS A 141 4.24 14.80 -9.84
N GLY A 142 3.43 13.83 -10.15
CA GLY A 142 3.87 12.47 -10.50
C GLY A 142 3.83 11.51 -9.33
N PHE A 143 4.33 10.33 -9.56
CA PHE A 143 4.24 9.22 -8.62
C PHE A 143 5.62 8.58 -8.45
N ALA A 144 5.83 7.91 -7.36
CA ALA A 144 6.99 7.07 -7.15
C ALA A 144 6.54 5.69 -6.70
N THR A 145 7.21 4.70 -7.24
CA THR A 145 7.03 3.32 -6.77
C THR A 145 8.26 2.93 -5.96
N PHE A 146 8.05 2.11 -4.94
CA PHE A 146 9.10 1.73 -4.00
C PHE A 146 10.38 1.19 -4.68
N TYR A 147 10.23 0.59 -5.85
CA TYR A 147 11.33 -0.08 -6.52
C TYR A 147 11.66 0.49 -7.90
N ALA A 148 10.67 0.97 -8.65
CA ALA A 148 10.90 1.60 -9.95
C ALA A 148 11.33 3.07 -9.82
N GLY A 149 11.20 3.65 -8.60
CA GLY A 149 11.51 5.05 -8.40
C GLY A 149 10.43 5.99 -8.96
N PRO A 150 10.82 7.23 -9.29
CA PRO A 150 9.90 8.24 -9.82
C PRO A 150 9.34 7.86 -11.20
N VAL A 151 8.02 8.01 -11.35
CA VAL A 151 7.30 7.86 -12.61
C VAL A 151 6.61 9.16 -12.94
N ASP A 152 7.02 9.81 -14.02
CA ASP A 152 6.39 11.03 -14.50
C ASP A 152 5.04 10.71 -15.14
N SER A 153 4.02 10.54 -14.32
CA SER A 153 2.64 10.30 -14.72
C SER A 153 1.73 11.40 -14.18
N PRO A 154 0.80 11.91 -14.98
CA PRO A 154 -0.07 13.01 -14.56
C PRO A 154 -1.13 12.60 -13.53
N TRP A 155 -1.50 11.31 -13.49
CA TRP A 155 -2.50 10.82 -12.55
C TRP A 155 -2.48 9.29 -12.43
N ILE A 156 -2.95 8.81 -11.28
CA ILE A 156 -3.42 7.45 -11.07
C ILE A 156 -4.91 7.47 -10.77
N GLY A 157 -5.67 6.63 -11.47
CA GLY A 157 -7.07 6.39 -11.20
C GLY A 157 -7.29 4.96 -10.72
N TYR A 158 -8.29 4.75 -9.86
CA TYR A 158 -8.68 3.42 -9.42
C TYR A 158 -10.18 3.33 -9.17
N PHE A 159 -10.72 2.14 -9.29
CA PHE A 159 -12.11 1.83 -8.97
C PHE A 159 -12.23 0.35 -8.61
N GLY A 160 -13.12 0.04 -7.68
CA GLY A 160 -13.42 -1.32 -7.30
C GLY A 160 -14.30 -1.40 -6.07
N GLY A 161 -14.36 -2.58 -5.47
CA GLY A 161 -15.14 -2.79 -4.27
C GLY A 161 -14.87 -4.11 -3.58
N ASP A 162 -15.31 -4.15 -2.34
CA ASP A 162 -15.31 -5.31 -1.47
C ASP A 162 -16.75 -5.72 -1.20
N TYR A 163 -17.07 -7.00 -1.45
CA TYR A 163 -18.38 -7.56 -1.22
C TYR A 163 -18.34 -8.65 -0.14
N THR A 164 -19.04 -8.41 0.94
CA THR A 164 -19.26 -9.40 2.00
C THR A 164 -20.42 -10.30 1.62
N VAL A 165 -20.13 -11.47 1.05
CA VAL A 165 -21.15 -12.44 0.63
C VAL A 165 -21.94 -12.96 1.84
N ASN A 166 -21.22 -13.23 2.92
CA ASN A 166 -21.77 -13.62 4.21
C ASN A 166 -20.69 -13.48 5.30
N LYS A 167 -21.01 -13.86 6.55
CA LYS A 167 -20.05 -13.76 7.67
C LYS A 167 -18.77 -14.58 7.51
N HIS A 168 -18.68 -15.44 6.51
CA HIS A 168 -17.56 -16.33 6.28
C HIS A 168 -16.77 -16.04 5.02
N LEU A 169 -17.31 -15.27 4.07
CA LEU A 169 -16.73 -15.07 2.76
C LEU A 169 -16.84 -13.58 2.33
N SER A 170 -15.72 -13.02 1.94
CA SER A 170 -15.63 -11.71 1.29
C SER A 170 -14.90 -11.83 -0.04
N LEU A 171 -15.33 -11.04 -1.01
CA LEU A 171 -14.75 -10.95 -2.34
C LEU A 171 -14.30 -9.51 -2.60
N SER A 172 -13.24 -9.34 -3.36
CA SER A 172 -12.71 -8.02 -3.74
C SER A 172 -12.41 -7.99 -5.23
N LEU A 173 -12.80 -6.90 -5.89
CA LEU A 173 -12.50 -6.65 -7.29
C LEU A 173 -12.10 -5.20 -7.48
N TYR A 174 -10.90 -4.96 -8.01
CA TYR A 174 -10.36 -3.61 -8.24
C TYR A 174 -9.61 -3.50 -9.54
N SER A 175 -9.56 -2.29 -10.06
CA SER A 175 -8.67 -1.91 -11.15
C SER A 175 -8.02 -0.56 -10.88
N SER A 176 -6.83 -0.35 -11.43
CA SER A 176 -6.17 0.95 -11.44
C SER A 176 -5.44 1.19 -12.75
N ARG A 177 -5.29 2.47 -13.10
CA ARG A 177 -4.47 2.95 -14.21
C ARG A 177 -3.51 4.02 -13.73
N LEU A 178 -2.22 3.77 -13.85
CA LEU A 178 -1.21 4.82 -13.80
C LEU A 178 -0.93 5.27 -15.23
N LYS A 179 -1.37 6.48 -15.54
CA LYS A 179 -1.35 7.01 -16.92
C LYS A 179 0.04 6.96 -17.54
N ASP A 180 0.11 6.43 -18.75
CA ASP A 180 1.34 6.22 -19.54
C ASP A 180 2.34 5.21 -18.91
N ALA A 181 1.90 4.39 -17.95
CA ALA A 181 2.74 3.40 -17.29
C ALA A 181 2.11 2.01 -17.23
N TRP A 182 0.98 1.82 -16.55
CA TRP A 182 0.32 0.51 -16.44
C TRP A 182 -1.19 0.57 -16.23
N ASP A 183 -1.85 -0.52 -16.61
CA ASP A 183 -3.16 -0.95 -16.12
C ASP A 183 -2.99 -2.14 -15.17
N GLN A 184 -3.65 -2.10 -14.02
CA GLN A 184 -3.63 -3.15 -13.03
C GLN A 184 -5.04 -3.61 -12.67
N TYR A 185 -5.22 -4.92 -12.53
CA TYR A 185 -6.47 -5.56 -12.15
C TYR A 185 -6.21 -6.48 -10.96
N TYR A 186 -7.16 -6.51 -10.04
CA TYR A 186 -7.08 -7.32 -8.84
C TYR A 186 -8.39 -8.05 -8.59
N VAL A 187 -8.27 -9.33 -8.23
CA VAL A 187 -9.36 -10.16 -7.71
C VAL A 187 -8.85 -10.83 -6.44
N GLY A 188 -9.64 -10.75 -5.38
CA GLY A 188 -9.33 -11.36 -4.09
C GLY A 188 -10.52 -12.04 -3.47
N SER A 189 -10.27 -13.04 -2.64
CA SER A 189 -11.25 -13.61 -1.75
C SER A 189 -10.64 -13.94 -0.40
N THR A 190 -11.41 -13.74 0.66
CA THR A 190 -11.04 -14.10 2.03
C THR A 190 -12.16 -14.90 2.64
N ALA A 191 -11.83 -16.05 3.22
CA ALA A 191 -12.79 -16.92 3.88
C ALA A 191 -12.32 -17.28 5.30
N SER A 192 -13.29 -17.39 6.23
CA SER A 192 -13.05 -17.88 7.59
C SER A 192 -14.26 -18.67 8.04
N TYR A 193 -14.06 -19.92 8.42
CA TYR A 193 -15.13 -20.83 8.80
C TYR A 193 -14.86 -21.43 10.18
N PRO A 194 -15.73 -21.22 11.18
CA PRO A 194 -15.61 -21.86 12.48
C PRO A 194 -15.96 -23.36 12.35
N LEU A 195 -15.07 -24.22 12.85
CA LEU A 195 -15.30 -25.66 12.98
C LEU A 195 -15.87 -25.99 14.35
N THR A 196 -15.36 -25.32 15.39
CA THR A 196 -15.84 -25.38 16.76
C THR A 196 -15.73 -23.97 17.37
N ASP A 197 -16.12 -23.80 18.64
CA ASP A 197 -15.99 -22.51 19.34
C ASP A 197 -14.54 -22.03 19.41
N ASP A 198 -13.57 -22.94 19.50
CA ASP A 198 -12.15 -22.62 19.63
C ASP A 198 -11.35 -22.84 18.33
N VAL A 199 -11.91 -23.48 17.31
CA VAL A 199 -11.19 -23.85 16.09
C VAL A 199 -11.85 -23.24 14.87
N SER A 200 -11.07 -22.53 14.04
CA SER A 200 -11.53 -22.02 12.75
C SER A 200 -10.50 -22.28 11.64
N LEU A 201 -11.01 -22.56 10.44
CA LEU A 201 -10.25 -22.53 9.21
C LEU A 201 -10.30 -21.13 8.63
N PHE A 202 -9.19 -20.66 8.08
CA PHE A 202 -9.15 -19.41 7.33
C PHE A 202 -8.30 -19.54 6.07
N GLY A 203 -8.60 -18.76 5.07
CA GLY A 203 -7.81 -18.73 3.84
C GLY A 203 -8.11 -17.51 3.00
N ASP A 204 -7.20 -17.22 2.10
CA ASP A 204 -7.31 -16.15 1.12
C ASP A 204 -6.65 -16.55 -0.19
N VAL A 205 -7.20 -16.03 -1.27
CA VAL A 205 -6.65 -16.14 -2.62
C VAL A 205 -6.64 -14.76 -3.25
N ASN A 206 -5.54 -14.43 -3.92
CA ASN A 206 -5.35 -13.15 -4.59
C ASN A 206 -4.77 -13.35 -5.97
N TYR A 207 -5.24 -12.56 -6.91
CA TYR A 207 -4.73 -12.51 -8.26
C TYR A 207 -4.57 -11.07 -8.71
N TYR A 208 -3.39 -10.75 -9.18
CA TYR A 208 -3.05 -9.50 -9.83
C TYR A 208 -2.67 -9.73 -11.27
N LYS A 209 -3.13 -8.87 -12.16
CA LYS A 209 -2.69 -8.75 -13.53
C LYS A 209 -2.27 -7.30 -13.76
N ALA A 210 -1.08 -7.08 -14.33
CA ALA A 210 -0.67 -5.75 -14.75
C ALA A 210 -0.06 -5.80 -16.14
N VAL A 211 -0.43 -4.83 -16.94
CA VAL A 211 0.03 -4.66 -18.32
C VAL A 211 0.48 -3.22 -18.56
N ASP A 212 1.41 -3.02 -19.45
CA ASP A 212 1.84 -1.69 -19.83
C ASP A 212 0.71 -0.86 -20.47
N GLU A 213 0.74 0.45 -20.27
CA GLU A 213 -0.27 1.39 -20.78
C GLU A 213 0.38 2.64 -21.37
N GLY A 214 -0.21 3.17 -22.46
CA GLY A 214 0.13 4.44 -23.08
C GLY A 214 1.57 4.51 -23.55
N LYS A 215 2.34 5.48 -23.04
CA LYS A 215 3.75 5.71 -23.42
C LYS A 215 4.72 4.67 -22.85
N LYS A 216 4.23 3.72 -22.06
CA LYS A 216 5.02 2.63 -21.47
C LYS A 216 6.25 3.13 -20.72
N ARG A 217 6.08 4.12 -19.85
CA ARG A 217 7.19 4.77 -19.12
C ARG A 217 8.01 3.82 -18.24
N LEU A 218 7.51 2.62 -17.97
CA LEU A 218 8.20 1.54 -17.26
C LEU A 218 8.56 0.36 -18.17
N GLY A 219 8.58 0.58 -19.49
CA GLY A 219 8.83 -0.47 -20.47
C GLY A 219 7.58 -1.27 -20.83
N THR A 220 7.76 -2.27 -21.68
CA THR A 220 6.72 -3.22 -22.07
C THR A 220 6.70 -4.39 -21.09
N PHE A 221 5.54 -4.70 -20.52
CA PHE A 221 5.39 -5.85 -19.65
C PHE A 221 3.96 -6.39 -19.63
N ASP A 222 3.86 -7.68 -19.38
CA ASP A 222 2.64 -8.39 -19.09
C ASP A 222 2.91 -9.37 -17.95
N ASN A 223 2.44 -9.02 -16.77
CA ASN A 223 2.75 -9.75 -15.55
C ASN A 223 1.49 -10.15 -14.80
N ASN A 224 1.54 -11.31 -14.17
CA ASN A 224 0.53 -11.70 -13.20
C ASN A 224 1.16 -12.30 -11.95
N ILE A 225 0.53 -12.05 -10.81
CA ILE A 225 0.88 -12.63 -9.53
C ILE A 225 -0.35 -13.27 -8.95
N TRP A 226 -0.22 -14.48 -8.45
CA TRP A 226 -1.24 -15.07 -7.61
C TRP A 226 -0.64 -15.56 -6.30
N SER A 227 -1.44 -15.51 -5.25
CA SER A 227 -1.10 -16.04 -3.95
C SER A 227 -2.31 -16.75 -3.33
N ALA A 228 -2.03 -17.79 -2.57
CA ALA A 228 -3.03 -18.49 -1.78
C ALA A 228 -2.47 -18.76 -0.39
N ARG A 229 -3.30 -18.62 0.62
CA ARG A 229 -3.00 -18.95 2.00
C ARG A 229 -4.12 -19.79 2.57
N LEU A 230 -3.77 -20.82 3.35
CA LEU A 230 -4.69 -21.65 4.11
C LEU A 230 -4.13 -21.84 5.51
N GLY A 231 -4.96 -21.71 6.52
CA GLY A 231 -4.54 -21.86 7.91
C GLY A 231 -5.64 -22.32 8.84
N VAL A 232 -5.20 -22.73 10.01
CA VAL A 232 -6.05 -23.12 11.13
C VAL A 232 -5.73 -22.23 12.32
N LYS A 233 -6.75 -21.74 12.96
CA LYS A 233 -6.67 -21.03 14.24
C LYS A 233 -7.26 -21.90 15.34
N VAL A 234 -6.53 -22.05 16.46
CA VAL A 234 -6.95 -22.77 17.65
C VAL A 234 -6.76 -21.88 18.84
N GLY A 235 -7.84 -21.36 19.40
CA GLY A 235 -7.79 -20.36 20.48
C GLY A 235 -6.94 -19.13 20.08
N ALA A 236 -5.86 -18.87 20.83
CA ALA A 236 -4.93 -17.75 20.58
C ALA A 236 -3.82 -18.09 19.56
N HIS A 237 -3.73 -19.30 19.06
CA HIS A 237 -2.67 -19.76 18.15
C HIS A 237 -3.19 -19.93 16.73
N SER A 238 -2.33 -19.68 15.73
CA SER A 238 -2.64 -19.99 14.34
C SER A 238 -1.42 -20.54 13.60
N VAL A 239 -1.70 -21.44 12.65
CA VAL A 239 -0.71 -21.99 11.71
C VAL A 239 -1.26 -21.79 10.32
N ALA A 240 -0.43 -21.33 9.40
CA ALA A 240 -0.83 -21.16 8.00
C ALA A 240 0.30 -21.55 7.04
N VAL A 241 -0.11 -22.02 5.87
CA VAL A 241 0.75 -22.26 4.70
C VAL A 241 0.37 -21.25 3.63
N SER A 242 1.36 -20.59 3.06
CA SER A 242 1.17 -19.61 1.99
C SER A 242 2.02 -20.00 0.78
N HIS A 243 1.47 -19.79 -0.41
CA HIS A 243 2.18 -19.95 -1.67
C HIS A 243 1.94 -18.75 -2.55
N GLN A 244 3.01 -18.22 -3.16
CA GLN A 244 2.93 -17.13 -4.11
C GLN A 244 3.74 -17.46 -5.36
N ARG A 245 3.20 -17.11 -6.53
CA ARG A 245 3.89 -17.22 -7.79
C ARG A 245 3.73 -15.94 -8.61
N ASN A 246 4.86 -15.46 -9.13
CA ASN A 246 4.92 -14.37 -10.07
C ASN A 246 5.26 -14.95 -11.45
N ASN A 247 4.42 -14.68 -12.45
CA ASN A 247 4.64 -15.03 -13.84
C ASN A 247 4.62 -13.74 -14.67
N GLY A 248 5.60 -13.57 -15.53
CA GLY A 248 5.67 -12.43 -16.45
C GLY A 248 6.56 -12.76 -17.63
N ASP A 249 6.13 -12.31 -18.80
CA ASP A 249 6.98 -12.22 -19.98
C ASP A 249 7.61 -10.83 -19.98
N ASP A 250 8.90 -10.78 -19.79
CA ASP A 250 9.65 -9.54 -19.80
C ASP A 250 11.08 -9.75 -20.29
N ASP A 251 11.65 -8.68 -20.81
CA ASP A 251 13.02 -8.57 -21.30
C ASP A 251 14.06 -8.43 -20.16
N GLY A 252 13.73 -8.86 -18.95
CA GLY A 252 14.65 -8.91 -17.80
C GLY A 252 14.75 -7.61 -17.01
N GLU A 253 14.52 -6.45 -17.61
CA GLU A 253 14.53 -5.14 -16.93
C GLU A 253 13.18 -4.86 -16.26
N SER A 254 12.09 -5.16 -16.93
CA SER A 254 10.73 -5.08 -16.38
C SER A 254 10.49 -6.05 -15.22
N ARG A 255 11.17 -7.20 -15.14
CA ARG A 255 11.14 -8.07 -13.96
C ARG A 255 11.60 -7.38 -12.68
N ARG A 256 12.62 -6.54 -12.80
CA ARG A 256 13.12 -5.77 -11.66
C ARG A 256 12.09 -4.73 -11.24
N LEU A 257 11.52 -4.04 -12.22
CA LEU A 257 10.53 -2.99 -12.02
C LEU A 257 9.22 -3.54 -11.44
N TRP A 258 8.76 -4.70 -11.91
CA TRP A 258 7.52 -5.32 -11.42
C TRP A 258 7.67 -6.03 -10.07
N ARG A 259 8.75 -6.77 -9.84
CA ARG A 259 9.10 -7.22 -8.48
C ARG A 259 9.16 -6.07 -7.50
N ALA A 260 9.39 -4.93 -8.04
CA ALA A 260 9.56 -3.69 -7.38
C ALA A 260 8.28 -2.88 -7.24
N SER A 261 7.37 -2.89 -8.20
CA SER A 261 6.06 -2.25 -8.15
C SER A 261 4.96 -3.17 -7.58
N GLY A 262 5.33 -4.42 -7.26
CA GLY A 262 4.40 -5.43 -6.79
C GLY A 262 3.66 -4.94 -5.55
N ALA A 263 2.39 -4.77 -5.72
CA ALA A 263 1.34 -4.50 -4.75
C ALA A 263 1.84 -4.23 -3.31
N PRO A 264 2.44 -3.05 -3.03
CA PRO A 264 3.09 -2.81 -1.73
C PRO A 264 2.10 -2.81 -0.56
N GLY A 265 0.82 -2.55 -0.85
CA GLY A 265 -0.20 -2.47 0.18
C GLY A 265 -0.75 -3.81 0.65
N GLU A 266 -0.64 -4.88 -0.15
CA GLU A 266 -1.42 -6.08 0.11
C GLU A 266 -0.69 -7.28 0.64
N ILE A 267 0.58 -7.43 0.32
CA ILE A 267 1.41 -8.38 1.09
C ILE A 267 1.30 -8.04 2.59
N ARG A 268 1.11 -6.76 2.93
CA ARG A 268 0.90 -6.31 4.31
C ARG A 268 -0.47 -6.64 4.89
N ARG A 269 -1.53 -6.75 4.08
CA ARG A 269 -2.86 -7.17 4.56
C ARG A 269 -2.91 -8.67 4.86
N PHE A 270 -2.10 -9.45 4.17
CA PHE A 270 -2.08 -10.92 4.31
C PHE A 270 -1.09 -11.42 5.36
N LEU A 271 0.01 -10.71 5.51
CA LEU A 271 0.94 -10.94 6.61
C LEU A 271 0.57 -9.92 7.69
N GLY A 272 0.20 -10.38 8.86
CA GLY A 272 0.02 -9.48 10.01
C GLY A 272 1.29 -8.64 10.24
N PRO A 273 1.22 -7.56 11.02
CA PRO A 273 2.39 -6.69 11.26
C PRO A 273 3.62 -7.45 11.75
N ASP A 274 3.45 -8.62 12.36
CA ASP A 274 4.54 -9.47 12.86
C ASP A 274 5.13 -10.40 11.78
N ASP A 275 4.42 -10.64 10.68
CA ASP A 275 4.86 -11.53 9.59
C ASP A 275 5.75 -10.81 8.57
N LEU A 276 5.68 -9.49 8.50
CA LEU A 276 6.49 -8.65 7.61
C LEU A 276 7.99 -8.69 7.93
N ALA A 277 8.35 -8.91 9.18
CA ALA A 277 9.75 -9.01 9.60
C ALA A 277 10.48 -10.24 9.01
N ARG A 278 9.74 -11.24 8.54
CA ARG A 278 10.29 -12.50 8.01
C ARG A 278 10.26 -12.61 6.48
N ALA A 279 9.40 -11.84 5.79
CA ALA A 279 9.30 -11.85 4.33
C ALA A 279 10.44 -11.09 3.62
N THR A 280 11.36 -10.45 4.34
CA THR A 280 12.40 -9.57 3.79
C THR A 280 13.67 -10.33 3.33
N MET A 281 13.70 -11.65 3.39
CA MET A 281 14.88 -12.42 3.01
C MET A 281 14.63 -13.47 1.94
N SER A 282 14.51 -13.05 0.68
CA SER A 282 14.99 -13.87 -0.43
C SER A 282 15.47 -12.98 -1.58
N LYS A 283 16.71 -12.54 -1.48
CA LYS A 283 17.54 -12.24 -2.64
C LYS A 283 17.95 -13.57 -3.22
N PHE A 284 17.30 -14.05 -4.27
CA PHE A 284 17.89 -14.87 -5.33
C PHE A 284 16.83 -15.26 -6.34
N GLY A 285 17.11 -15.00 -7.61
CA GLY A 285 16.27 -15.40 -8.73
C GLY A 285 16.24 -16.91 -8.90
N VAL A 286 15.18 -17.54 -8.46
CA VAL A 286 14.86 -18.93 -8.76
C VAL A 286 13.36 -19.02 -8.99
N ARG A 287 12.94 -19.67 -10.08
CA ARG A 287 11.56 -20.11 -10.34
C ARG A 287 11.17 -21.18 -9.33
N LEU A 288 10.92 -20.81 -8.10
CA LEU A 288 10.36 -21.70 -7.09
C LEU A 288 9.22 -20.98 -6.42
N GLY A 289 8.06 -21.62 -6.38
CA GLY A 289 6.97 -21.21 -5.53
C GLY A 289 7.46 -21.22 -4.07
N GLU A 290 7.35 -20.09 -3.39
CA GLU A 290 7.71 -20.00 -1.98
C GLU A 290 6.56 -20.56 -1.15
N ILE A 291 6.87 -21.57 -0.33
CA ILE A 291 5.97 -22.06 0.72
C ILE A 291 6.45 -21.43 2.02
N THR A 292 5.61 -20.61 2.63
CA THR A 292 5.89 -20.01 3.94
C THR A 292 5.02 -20.68 5.00
N LEU A 293 5.66 -21.18 6.05
CA LEU A 293 4.98 -21.64 7.27
C LEU A 293 5.06 -20.50 8.29
N SER A 294 3.91 -19.97 8.72
CA SER A 294 3.86 -18.95 9.77
C SER A 294 3.15 -19.48 11.01
N PHE A 295 3.75 -19.21 12.17
CA PHE A 295 3.20 -19.52 13.48
C PHE A 295 3.03 -18.21 14.24
N THR A 296 1.81 -17.87 14.61
CA THR A 296 1.52 -16.65 15.34
C THR A 296 0.86 -16.96 16.68
N LYS A 297 1.39 -16.40 17.76
CA LYS A 297 0.74 -16.39 19.08
C LYS A 297 0.28 -14.96 19.34
N ARG A 298 -1.03 -14.74 19.47
CA ARG A 298 -1.54 -13.47 20.02
C ARG A 298 -1.50 -13.56 21.54
N SER A 299 -0.88 -12.58 22.17
CA SER A 299 -1.02 -12.37 23.62
C SER A 299 -2.47 -11.97 23.92
N PRO A 300 -3.00 -12.37 25.07
CA PRO A 300 -4.36 -12.07 25.49
C PRO A 300 -4.61 -10.57 25.58
#